data_a9e3f3877f13fbc047117b0248686bec
#
_entry.id   a9e3f3877f13fbc047117b0248686bec
#
_cell.length_a   1.000
_cell.length_b   1.000
_cell.length_c   1.000
_cell.angle_alpha   90.00
_cell.angle_beta   90.00
_cell.angle_gamma   90.00
#
_symmetry.space_group_name_H-M   'P 1'
#
loop_
_entity.id
_entity.type
_entity.pdbx_description
1 polymer ?
#
loop_
_entity_poly.entity_id
_entity_poly.type
_entity_poly.pdbx_seq_one_letter_code
_entity_poly.pdbx_strand_id
1 'polypeptide(L)'
;MRPGMQCLLELLRGQALDRTIDEAEWDAALTLAAEERVLPWTAARLRSRQVALTPGIQGRLEKIERDAAIGAFCRSSELKGVLAAFDRSSIRILLLKGPSLAERLYGETALRFSRDLDLLVSKADLTRAESILTAVGFVPDAYPDDYHRRWHREAAVVELHHEVENPLAFDFDVESAIRRAHPAVFQGQPYWHLAPEDELLFLCLHAVRHCFQRLSLILDLQLAFEKLAGNADGWHPRPGVDGLSGLLTLGLAMVRRLQPEMTAVFEVQGSREQTMHLERLADRLWDRLLTQSAEPLDWRAVHSFYLEIEIPGWHRLHRQYRHLQILAGRVIEPDYTFAAQLGLHQAWQARMLRPLRLLSELIQR
;
A
#
# COMPACT_ATOMS: atom_id res chain seq x y z
N MET A 1 3.83 -13.40 -21.04
CA MET A 1 3.02 -13.54 -19.81
C MET A 1 3.69 -14.55 -18.91
N ARG A 2 3.76 -14.32 -17.60
CA ARG A 2 4.35 -15.27 -16.63
C ARG A 2 3.52 -16.56 -16.57
N PRO A 3 4.13 -17.75 -16.31
CA PRO A 3 3.39 -19.00 -16.11
C PRO A 3 2.31 -18.84 -15.03
N GLY A 4 1.13 -19.43 -15.26
CA GLY A 4 -0.02 -19.34 -14.34
C GLY A 4 -0.76 -17.99 -14.30
N MET A 5 -0.25 -16.93 -14.94
CA MET A 5 -0.85 -15.58 -14.88
C MET A 5 -2.27 -15.54 -15.45
N GLN A 6 -2.52 -16.24 -16.55
CA GLN A 6 -3.86 -16.29 -17.15
C GLN A 6 -4.85 -16.93 -16.19
N CYS A 7 -4.53 -18.08 -15.63
CA CYS A 7 -5.35 -18.79 -14.65
C CYS A 7 -5.60 -17.92 -13.42
N LEU A 8 -4.57 -17.23 -12.89
CA LEU A 8 -4.68 -16.33 -11.77
C LEU A 8 -5.64 -15.16 -12.07
N LEU A 9 -5.54 -14.55 -13.25
CA LEU A 9 -6.43 -13.44 -13.63
C LEU A 9 -7.88 -13.91 -13.80
N GLU A 10 -8.13 -15.08 -14.38
CA GLU A 10 -9.46 -15.69 -14.49
C GLU A 10 -10.10 -15.90 -13.10
N LEU A 11 -9.31 -16.35 -12.11
CA LEU A 11 -9.74 -16.50 -10.74
C LEU A 11 -10.06 -15.14 -10.08
N LEU A 12 -9.19 -14.15 -10.21
CA LEU A 12 -9.38 -12.83 -9.63
C LEU A 12 -10.57 -12.10 -10.25
N ARG A 13 -10.77 -12.22 -11.56
CA ARG A 13 -11.90 -11.65 -12.31
C ARG A 13 -13.24 -12.31 -12.01
N GLY A 14 -13.24 -13.44 -11.38
CA GLY A 14 -14.48 -14.16 -11.16
C GLY A 14 -14.99 -14.90 -12.41
N GLN A 15 -14.19 -15.02 -13.48
CA GLN A 15 -14.57 -15.65 -14.76
C GLN A 15 -14.69 -17.16 -14.62
N ALA A 16 -15.57 -17.78 -15.41
CA ALA A 16 -15.65 -19.23 -15.49
C ALA A 16 -14.32 -19.81 -16.00
N LEU A 17 -13.95 -20.97 -15.47
CA LEU A 17 -12.77 -21.72 -15.93
C LEU A 17 -13.27 -22.75 -16.97
N ASP A 18 -13.54 -22.28 -18.18
CA ASP A 18 -14.17 -23.09 -19.24
C ASP A 18 -13.17 -24.05 -19.94
N ARG A 19 -11.98 -24.22 -19.37
CA ARG A 19 -10.92 -25.08 -19.88
C ARG A 19 -10.39 -26.02 -18.81
N THR A 20 -9.83 -27.12 -19.24
CA THR A 20 -9.10 -28.00 -18.32
C THR A 20 -7.77 -27.35 -17.95
N ILE A 21 -7.53 -27.22 -16.64
CA ILE A 21 -6.27 -26.71 -16.08
C ILE A 21 -5.56 -27.91 -15.47
N ASP A 22 -4.35 -28.17 -15.92
CA ASP A 22 -3.53 -29.26 -15.39
C ASP A 22 -2.88 -28.87 -14.04
N GLU A 23 -2.29 -29.86 -13.37
CA GLU A 23 -1.70 -29.67 -12.05
C GLU A 23 -0.51 -28.69 -12.08
N ALA A 24 0.28 -28.70 -13.14
CA ALA A 24 1.43 -27.80 -13.29
C ALA A 24 1.00 -26.35 -13.47
N GLU A 25 -0.09 -26.10 -14.18
CA GLU A 25 -0.66 -24.75 -14.34
C GLU A 25 -1.29 -24.26 -13.02
N TRP A 26 -1.98 -25.14 -12.27
CA TRP A 26 -2.45 -24.80 -10.91
C TRP A 26 -1.31 -24.44 -9.98
N ASP A 27 -0.24 -25.23 -10.00
CA ASP A 27 0.94 -24.99 -9.18
C ASP A 27 1.60 -23.65 -9.53
N ALA A 28 1.74 -23.34 -10.80
CA ALA A 28 2.25 -22.06 -11.28
C ALA A 28 1.35 -20.89 -10.88
N ALA A 29 0.03 -21.03 -10.99
CA ALA A 29 -0.93 -19.99 -10.61
C ALA A 29 -0.90 -19.70 -9.10
N LEU A 30 -0.85 -20.73 -8.25
CA LEU A 30 -0.77 -20.57 -6.79
C LEU A 30 0.58 -20.00 -6.35
N THR A 31 1.67 -20.39 -7.02
CA THR A 31 3.01 -19.83 -6.77
C THR A 31 3.03 -18.33 -7.12
N LEU A 32 2.50 -17.99 -8.29
CA LEU A 32 2.37 -16.60 -8.72
C LEU A 32 1.46 -15.78 -7.79
N ALA A 33 0.34 -16.35 -7.33
CA ALA A 33 -0.55 -15.71 -6.37
C ALA A 33 0.18 -15.36 -5.03
N ALA A 34 1.14 -16.20 -4.61
CA ALA A 34 1.97 -15.92 -3.45
C ALA A 34 2.93 -14.74 -3.71
N GLU A 35 3.60 -14.72 -4.87
CA GLU A 35 4.48 -13.62 -5.29
C GLU A 35 3.70 -12.29 -5.36
N GLU A 36 2.49 -12.34 -5.91
CA GLU A 36 1.59 -11.19 -6.07
C GLU A 36 0.84 -10.80 -4.78
N ARG A 37 1.05 -11.54 -3.69
CA ARG A 37 0.42 -11.35 -2.37
C ARG A 37 -1.12 -11.43 -2.39
N VAL A 38 -1.69 -12.22 -3.30
CA VAL A 38 -3.13 -12.46 -3.41
C VAL A 38 -3.51 -13.92 -3.12
N LEU A 39 -2.56 -14.73 -2.64
CA LEU A 39 -2.72 -16.17 -2.47
C LEU A 39 -3.93 -16.56 -1.59
N PRO A 40 -4.15 -15.98 -0.39
CA PRO A 40 -5.31 -16.36 0.44
C PRO A 40 -6.64 -16.06 -0.26
N TRP A 41 -6.76 -14.90 -0.90
CA TRP A 41 -7.94 -14.53 -1.67
C TRP A 41 -8.19 -15.47 -2.85
N THR A 42 -7.13 -15.79 -3.59
CA THR A 42 -7.18 -16.73 -4.72
C THR A 42 -7.62 -18.12 -4.26
N ALA A 43 -7.08 -18.62 -3.14
CA ALA A 43 -7.46 -19.91 -2.57
C ALA A 43 -8.95 -19.95 -2.18
N ALA A 44 -9.44 -18.93 -1.48
CA ALA A 44 -10.85 -18.81 -1.12
C ALA A 44 -11.76 -18.75 -2.35
N ARG A 45 -11.38 -17.99 -3.39
CA ARG A 45 -12.11 -17.94 -4.66
C ARG A 45 -12.14 -19.29 -5.39
N LEU A 46 -11.02 -20.01 -5.39
CA LEU A 46 -10.95 -21.34 -6.00
C LEU A 46 -11.84 -22.33 -5.25
N ARG A 47 -11.83 -22.28 -3.92
CA ARG A 47 -12.68 -23.14 -3.06
C ARG A 47 -14.18 -22.87 -3.29
N SER A 48 -14.58 -21.61 -3.40
CA SER A 48 -15.99 -21.24 -3.58
C SER A 48 -16.58 -21.70 -4.93
N ARG A 49 -15.74 -21.99 -5.92
CA ARG A 49 -16.16 -22.41 -7.28
C ARG A 49 -16.37 -23.90 -7.44
N GLN A 50 -16.07 -24.72 -6.43
CA GLN A 50 -16.22 -26.18 -6.47
C GLN A 50 -15.54 -26.83 -7.70
N VAL A 51 -14.39 -26.26 -8.13
CA VAL A 51 -13.60 -26.82 -9.24
C VAL A 51 -13.06 -28.18 -8.80
N ALA A 52 -13.09 -29.17 -9.71
CA ALA A 52 -12.46 -30.47 -9.47
C ALA A 52 -10.94 -30.30 -9.45
N LEU A 53 -10.33 -30.51 -8.29
CA LEU A 53 -8.89 -30.37 -8.06
C LEU A 53 -8.27 -31.73 -7.74
N THR A 54 -7.01 -31.92 -8.13
CA THR A 54 -6.24 -33.09 -7.71
C THR A 54 -6.03 -33.10 -6.19
N PRO A 55 -5.83 -34.25 -5.54
CA PRO A 55 -5.51 -34.32 -4.12
C PRO A 55 -4.29 -33.48 -3.72
N GLY A 56 -3.29 -33.37 -4.61
CA GLY A 56 -2.10 -32.52 -4.41
C GLY A 56 -2.45 -31.05 -4.27
N ILE A 57 -3.26 -30.51 -5.18
CA ILE A 57 -3.71 -29.12 -5.15
C ILE A 57 -4.65 -28.87 -3.95
N GLN A 58 -5.55 -29.80 -3.62
CA GLN A 58 -6.42 -29.69 -2.44
C GLN A 58 -5.61 -29.59 -1.15
N GLY A 59 -4.62 -30.48 -0.95
CA GLY A 59 -3.74 -30.44 0.22
C GLY A 59 -2.92 -29.13 0.29
N ARG A 60 -2.51 -28.59 -0.86
CA ARG A 60 -1.83 -27.28 -0.92
C ARG A 60 -2.76 -26.13 -0.51
N LEU A 61 -4.02 -26.13 -0.97
CA LEU A 61 -5.01 -25.13 -0.56
C LEU A 61 -5.29 -25.16 0.94
N GLU A 62 -5.47 -26.35 1.51
CA GLU A 62 -5.68 -26.52 2.96
C GLU A 62 -4.51 -25.98 3.77
N LYS A 63 -3.28 -26.17 3.29
CA LYS A 63 -2.09 -25.59 3.91
C LYS A 63 -2.11 -24.07 3.84
N ILE A 64 -2.41 -23.50 2.66
CA ILE A 64 -2.49 -22.05 2.44
C ILE A 64 -3.50 -21.41 3.38
N GLU A 65 -4.72 -21.97 3.45
CA GLU A 65 -5.80 -21.48 4.32
C GLU A 65 -5.40 -21.52 5.80
N ARG A 66 -4.77 -22.61 6.23
CA ARG A 66 -4.27 -22.76 7.61
C ARG A 66 -3.18 -21.73 7.93
N ASP A 67 -2.19 -21.59 7.05
CA ASP A 67 -1.07 -20.66 7.25
C ASP A 67 -1.58 -19.20 7.26
N ALA A 68 -2.54 -18.87 6.39
CA ALA A 68 -3.20 -17.56 6.35
C ALA A 68 -3.99 -17.27 7.62
N ALA A 69 -4.77 -18.26 8.13
CA ALA A 69 -5.54 -18.14 9.37
C ALA A 69 -4.63 -17.93 10.59
N ILE A 70 -3.55 -18.73 10.71
CA ILE A 70 -2.56 -18.57 11.79
C ILE A 70 -1.92 -17.17 11.71
N GLY A 71 -1.46 -16.77 10.54
CA GLY A 71 -0.87 -15.44 10.36
C GLY A 71 -1.84 -14.31 10.68
N ALA A 72 -3.10 -14.41 10.27
CA ALA A 72 -4.14 -13.43 10.59
C ALA A 72 -4.44 -13.39 12.09
N PHE A 73 -4.52 -14.54 12.75
CA PHE A 73 -4.72 -14.63 14.21
C PHE A 73 -3.59 -13.93 14.98
N CYS A 74 -2.33 -14.22 14.66
CA CYS A 74 -1.18 -13.59 15.31
C CYS A 74 -1.21 -12.07 15.15
N ARG A 75 -1.41 -11.56 13.91
CA ARG A 75 -1.46 -10.11 13.65
C ARG A 75 -2.68 -9.44 14.28
N SER A 76 -3.82 -10.11 14.31
CA SER A 76 -5.03 -9.59 14.97
C SER A 76 -4.86 -9.50 16.48
N SER A 77 -4.22 -10.49 17.10
CA SER A 77 -3.89 -10.48 18.53
C SER A 77 -2.92 -9.35 18.88
N GLU A 78 -1.91 -9.15 18.04
CA GLU A 78 -0.94 -8.07 18.18
C GLU A 78 -1.60 -6.70 18.07
N LEU A 79 -2.43 -6.50 17.03
CA LEU A 79 -3.20 -5.27 16.83
C LEU A 79 -4.10 -5.00 18.03
N LYS A 80 -4.82 -6.00 18.54
CA LYS A 80 -5.67 -5.86 19.73
C LYS A 80 -4.88 -5.35 20.94
N GLY A 81 -3.70 -5.88 21.18
CA GLY A 81 -2.81 -5.43 22.27
C GLY A 81 -2.37 -3.98 22.11
N VAL A 82 -2.00 -3.58 20.89
CA VAL A 82 -1.63 -2.19 20.57
C VAL A 82 -2.82 -1.27 20.78
N LEU A 83 -3.99 -1.57 20.21
CA LEU A 83 -5.20 -0.74 20.37
C LEU A 83 -5.60 -0.56 21.82
N ALA A 84 -5.54 -1.61 22.64
CA ALA A 84 -5.83 -1.53 24.07
C ALA A 84 -4.87 -0.59 24.82
N ALA A 85 -3.63 -0.46 24.38
CA ALA A 85 -2.67 0.48 24.95
C ALA A 85 -3.02 1.93 24.59
N PHE A 86 -3.42 2.18 23.33
CA PHE A 86 -3.82 3.50 22.86
C PHE A 86 -5.14 3.96 23.46
N ASP A 87 -6.14 3.07 23.60
CA ASP A 87 -7.45 3.40 24.19
C ASP A 87 -7.31 4.00 25.60
N ARG A 88 -6.42 3.42 26.44
CA ARG A 88 -6.14 3.94 27.78
C ARG A 88 -5.54 5.35 27.81
N SER A 89 -5.04 5.83 26.69
CA SER A 89 -4.29 7.09 26.58
C SER A 89 -5.10 8.21 25.93
N SER A 90 -6.33 7.93 25.50
CA SER A 90 -7.21 8.88 24.81
C SER A 90 -6.57 9.52 23.56
N ILE A 91 -5.65 8.82 22.90
CA ILE A 91 -5.09 9.23 21.61
C ILE A 91 -5.96 8.65 20.49
N ARG A 92 -6.37 9.49 19.56
CA ARG A 92 -7.06 9.04 18.34
C ARG A 92 -6.05 8.38 17.42
N ILE A 93 -6.15 7.06 17.29
CA ILE A 93 -5.32 6.26 16.39
C ILE A 93 -6.14 5.79 15.20
N LEU A 94 -5.61 6.00 13.99
CA LEU A 94 -6.20 5.49 12.76
C LEU A 94 -5.42 4.28 12.28
N LEU A 95 -6.14 3.27 11.82
CA LEU A 95 -5.56 2.11 11.14
C LEU A 95 -5.63 2.34 9.63
N LEU A 96 -4.48 2.43 8.99
CA LEU A 96 -4.38 2.64 7.54
C LEU A 96 -4.54 1.34 6.76
N LYS A 97 -3.89 0.26 7.22
CA LYS A 97 -3.90 -1.06 6.60
C LYS A 97 -3.96 -2.17 7.68
N GLY A 98 -3.45 -3.35 7.33
CA GLY A 98 -3.38 -4.48 8.27
C GLY A 98 -4.71 -5.23 8.41
N PRO A 99 -4.94 -5.90 9.56
CA PRO A 99 -6.13 -6.74 9.77
C PRO A 99 -7.46 -5.98 9.67
N SER A 100 -7.50 -4.71 10.10
CA SER A 100 -8.73 -3.91 10.04
C SER A 100 -9.15 -3.59 8.59
N LEU A 101 -8.21 -3.28 7.71
CA LEU A 101 -8.50 -3.10 6.29
C LEU A 101 -8.93 -4.43 5.65
N ALA A 102 -8.27 -5.54 6.02
CA ALA A 102 -8.65 -6.87 5.53
C ALA A 102 -10.10 -7.20 5.89
N GLU A 103 -10.51 -7.00 7.15
CA GLU A 103 -11.90 -7.22 7.58
C GLU A 103 -12.87 -6.32 6.83
N ARG A 104 -12.55 -5.04 6.66
CA ARG A 104 -13.44 -4.07 5.99
C ARG A 104 -13.57 -4.26 4.50
N LEU A 105 -12.51 -4.59 3.78
CA LEU A 105 -12.53 -4.74 2.32
C LEU A 105 -12.77 -6.18 1.87
N TYR A 106 -12.17 -7.16 2.54
CA TYR A 106 -12.19 -8.57 2.14
C TYR A 106 -13.24 -9.40 2.89
N GLY A 107 -13.81 -8.85 3.98
CA GLY A 107 -14.74 -9.53 4.86
C GLY A 107 -14.08 -10.38 5.93
N GLU A 108 -12.85 -10.83 5.73
CA GLU A 108 -12.10 -11.66 6.68
C GLU A 108 -10.63 -11.25 6.74
N THR A 109 -10.05 -11.25 7.95
CA THR A 109 -8.64 -10.87 8.16
C THR A 109 -7.64 -11.80 7.48
N ALA A 110 -8.00 -13.06 7.27
CA ALA A 110 -7.14 -14.08 6.66
C ALA A 110 -7.01 -13.94 5.13
N LEU A 111 -7.93 -13.22 4.48
CA LEU A 111 -7.97 -13.13 3.00
C LEU A 111 -6.98 -12.12 2.42
N ARG A 112 -6.47 -11.20 3.23
CA ARG A 112 -5.48 -10.19 2.81
C ARG A 112 -4.14 -10.43 3.49
N PHE A 113 -3.09 -10.55 2.67
CA PHE A 113 -1.74 -10.61 3.20
C PHE A 113 -1.34 -9.29 3.87
N SER A 114 -0.85 -9.34 5.11
CA SER A 114 -0.30 -8.20 5.83
C SER A 114 0.96 -8.61 6.60
N ARG A 115 1.94 -7.75 6.69
CA ARG A 115 3.21 -7.99 7.43
C ARG A 115 3.34 -7.12 8.66
N ASP A 116 2.77 -5.93 8.61
CA ASP A 116 2.93 -4.80 9.50
C ASP A 116 1.57 -4.25 9.93
N LEU A 117 1.60 -3.46 10.98
CA LEU A 117 0.48 -2.68 11.48
C LEU A 117 0.76 -1.22 11.15
N ASP A 118 0.01 -0.64 10.23
CA ASP A 118 0.16 0.75 9.84
C ASP A 118 -0.78 1.64 10.66
N LEU A 119 -0.21 2.43 11.53
CA LEU A 119 -0.91 3.32 12.45
C LEU A 119 -0.68 4.78 12.05
N LEU A 120 -1.72 5.60 12.05
CA LEU A 120 -1.61 7.04 11.80
C LEU A 120 -2.09 7.82 13.01
N VAL A 121 -1.30 8.81 13.42
CA VAL A 121 -1.64 9.76 14.49
C VAL A 121 -1.42 11.19 14.02
N SER A 122 -2.02 12.16 14.71
CA SER A 122 -1.72 13.57 14.48
C SER A 122 -0.25 13.87 14.84
N LYS A 123 0.35 14.87 14.19
CA LYS A 123 1.70 15.34 14.60
C LYS A 123 1.77 15.74 16.06
N ALA A 124 0.68 16.29 16.60
CA ALA A 124 0.60 16.69 18.00
C ALA A 124 0.67 15.51 18.98
N ASP A 125 0.19 14.34 18.56
CA ASP A 125 0.17 13.13 19.39
C ASP A 125 1.36 12.21 19.17
N LEU A 126 2.24 12.50 18.20
CA LEU A 126 3.34 11.61 17.78
C LEU A 126 4.22 11.16 18.95
N THR A 127 4.75 12.10 19.74
CA THR A 127 5.64 11.80 20.88
C THR A 127 4.93 10.97 21.96
N ARG A 128 3.64 11.21 22.19
CA ARG A 128 2.83 10.41 23.11
C ARG A 128 2.61 9.00 22.58
N ALA A 129 2.33 8.87 21.27
CA ALA A 129 2.17 7.59 20.61
C ALA A 129 3.46 6.75 20.66
N GLU A 130 4.62 7.37 20.42
CA GLU A 130 5.94 6.72 20.57
C GLU A 130 6.17 6.22 22.00
N SER A 131 5.80 7.03 23.01
CA SER A 131 5.91 6.65 24.43
C SER A 131 5.03 5.45 24.76
N ILE A 132 3.82 5.36 24.18
CA ILE A 132 2.92 4.21 24.35
C ILE A 132 3.53 2.94 23.75
N LEU A 133 4.05 3.01 22.51
CA LEU A 133 4.69 1.85 21.86
C LEU A 133 5.89 1.37 22.69
N THR A 134 6.71 2.29 23.19
CA THR A 134 7.84 1.95 24.09
C THR A 134 7.34 1.26 25.36
N ALA A 135 6.30 1.77 25.99
CA ALA A 135 5.73 1.22 27.23
C ALA A 135 5.17 -0.21 27.06
N VAL A 136 4.73 -0.58 25.86
CA VAL A 136 4.28 -1.94 25.53
C VAL A 136 5.37 -2.80 24.89
N GLY A 137 6.64 -2.37 24.98
CA GLY A 137 7.81 -3.17 24.64
C GLY A 137 8.24 -3.11 23.18
N PHE A 138 7.72 -2.18 22.37
CA PHE A 138 8.26 -1.94 21.04
C PHE A 138 9.53 -1.09 21.10
N VAL A 139 10.47 -1.39 20.22
CA VAL A 139 11.74 -0.67 20.06
C VAL A 139 11.74 -0.02 18.67
N PRO A 140 12.02 1.29 18.56
CA PRO A 140 12.07 1.97 17.28
C PRO A 140 13.30 1.60 16.47
N ASP A 141 13.18 1.63 15.13
CA ASP A 141 14.33 1.62 14.24
C ASP A 141 15.24 2.83 14.50
N ALA A 142 16.55 2.62 14.30
CA ALA A 142 17.55 3.66 14.53
C ALA A 142 17.33 4.91 13.64
N TYR A 143 16.78 4.73 12.46
CA TYR A 143 16.60 5.78 11.46
C TYR A 143 15.14 5.95 11.11
N PRO A 144 14.50 7.08 11.49
CA PRO A 144 13.13 7.38 11.10
C PRO A 144 13.09 7.81 9.63
N ASP A 145 12.02 7.44 8.92
CA ASP A 145 11.66 8.07 7.66
C ASP A 145 10.98 9.43 7.90
N ASP A 146 10.88 10.27 6.84
CA ASP A 146 10.31 11.62 6.93
C ASP A 146 8.80 11.65 7.29
N TYR A 147 8.09 10.52 7.12
CA TYR A 147 6.64 10.43 7.28
C TYR A 147 6.19 9.33 8.23
N HIS A 148 7.05 8.37 8.60
CA HIS A 148 6.76 7.32 9.56
C HIS A 148 8.02 6.86 10.29
N ARG A 149 7.82 6.11 11.39
CA ARG A 149 8.87 5.40 12.08
C ARG A 149 8.44 3.95 12.29
N ARG A 150 9.36 3.04 12.04
CA ARG A 150 9.19 1.61 12.25
C ARG A 150 9.55 1.22 13.67
N TRP A 151 8.75 0.32 14.23
CA TRP A 151 8.88 -0.19 15.58
C TRP A 151 8.79 -1.71 15.55
N HIS A 152 9.61 -2.38 16.34
CA HIS A 152 9.69 -3.83 16.41
C HIS A 152 9.46 -4.34 17.82
N ARG A 153 8.75 -5.46 17.93
CA ARG A 153 8.66 -6.28 19.14
C ARG A 153 8.57 -7.74 18.72
N GLU A 154 9.63 -8.53 18.95
CA GLU A 154 9.76 -9.89 18.44
C GLU A 154 9.54 -9.95 16.91
N ALA A 155 8.50 -10.65 16.45
CA ALA A 155 8.12 -10.73 15.04
C ALA A 155 7.11 -9.66 14.61
N ALA A 156 6.59 -8.86 15.55
CA ALA A 156 5.62 -7.81 15.27
C ALA A 156 6.31 -6.54 14.78
N VAL A 157 5.74 -5.94 13.74
CA VAL A 157 6.20 -4.66 13.17
C VAL A 157 5.04 -3.68 13.17
N VAL A 158 5.29 -2.50 13.71
CA VAL A 158 4.39 -1.35 13.66
C VAL A 158 5.06 -0.25 12.86
N GLU A 159 4.36 0.31 11.87
CA GLU A 159 4.74 1.55 11.20
C GLU A 159 3.87 2.68 11.76
N LEU A 160 4.46 3.53 12.58
CA LEU A 160 3.78 4.70 13.15
C LEU A 160 3.95 5.88 12.22
N HIS A 161 2.90 6.22 11.51
CA HIS A 161 2.81 7.32 10.57
C HIS A 161 2.32 8.61 11.25
N HIS A 162 2.83 9.74 10.82
CA HIS A 162 2.30 11.08 11.07
C HIS A 162 2.03 11.84 9.75
N GLU A 163 2.44 11.25 8.63
CA GLU A 163 2.10 11.60 7.26
C GLU A 163 1.90 10.30 6.47
N VAL A 164 1.12 10.33 5.41
CA VAL A 164 0.88 9.13 4.58
C VAL A 164 1.92 8.98 3.47
N GLU A 165 2.51 10.09 3.04
CA GLU A 165 3.59 10.19 2.08
C GLU A 165 4.38 11.48 2.33
N ASN A 166 5.53 11.67 1.67
CA ASN A 166 6.25 12.93 1.73
C ASN A 166 5.37 14.08 1.19
N PRO A 167 5.04 15.10 1.99
CA PRO A 167 4.13 16.18 1.60
C PRO A 167 4.61 16.98 0.38
N LEU A 168 5.92 16.94 0.09
CA LEU A 168 6.46 17.57 -1.12
C LEU A 168 6.15 16.76 -2.38
N ALA A 169 5.90 15.45 -2.26
CA ALA A 169 5.50 14.61 -3.38
C ALA A 169 3.99 14.71 -3.61
N PHE A 170 3.20 14.49 -2.57
CA PHE A 170 1.75 14.49 -2.64
C PHE A 170 1.15 15.20 -1.42
N ASP A 171 0.35 16.21 -1.67
CA ASP A 171 -0.29 17.01 -0.62
C ASP A 171 -1.57 16.31 -0.13
N PHE A 172 -1.40 15.33 0.76
CA PHE A 172 -2.50 14.67 1.46
C PHE A 172 -2.67 15.32 2.84
N ASP A 173 -3.76 16.05 3.01
CA ASP A 173 -4.06 16.74 4.28
C ASP A 173 -4.45 15.72 5.38
N VAL A 174 -3.44 15.22 6.09
CA VAL A 174 -3.57 14.23 7.17
C VAL A 174 -4.46 14.75 8.30
N GLU A 175 -4.29 16.00 8.71
CA GLU A 175 -5.06 16.57 9.83
C GLU A 175 -6.55 16.66 9.50
N SER A 176 -6.89 17.02 8.27
CA SER A 176 -8.28 17.00 7.80
C SER A 176 -8.82 15.57 7.65
N ALA A 177 -8.02 14.63 7.21
CA ALA A 177 -8.41 13.22 7.13
C ALA A 177 -8.68 12.63 8.52
N ILE A 178 -7.85 12.96 9.52
CA ILE A 178 -8.07 12.58 10.94
C ILE A 178 -9.38 13.15 11.48
N ARG A 179 -9.72 14.39 11.11
CA ARG A 179 -11.00 14.99 11.54
C ARG A 179 -12.23 14.28 10.96
N ARG A 180 -12.11 13.79 9.72
CA ARG A 180 -13.19 13.08 9.00
C ARG A 180 -13.23 11.58 9.30
N ALA A 181 -12.24 11.04 9.99
CA ALA A 181 -12.12 9.62 10.26
C ALA A 181 -13.37 9.06 10.96
N HIS A 182 -13.71 7.83 10.66
CA HIS A 182 -14.85 7.13 11.22
C HIS A 182 -14.43 6.22 12.38
N PRO A 183 -15.20 6.20 13.49
CA PRO A 183 -14.95 5.26 14.57
C PRO A 183 -15.35 3.85 14.17
N ALA A 184 -14.60 2.88 14.68
CA ALA A 184 -14.89 1.45 14.51
C ALA A 184 -14.38 0.65 15.71
N VAL A 185 -14.68 -0.65 15.73
CA VAL A 185 -14.26 -1.57 16.78
C VAL A 185 -13.60 -2.78 16.13
N PHE A 186 -12.40 -3.14 16.56
CA PHE A 186 -11.71 -4.36 16.16
C PHE A 186 -11.50 -5.28 17.36
N GLN A 187 -12.14 -6.44 17.37
CA GLN A 187 -12.09 -7.41 18.48
C GLN A 187 -12.33 -6.78 19.87
N GLY A 188 -13.31 -5.87 19.95
CA GLY A 188 -13.68 -5.18 21.19
C GLY A 188 -12.82 -3.96 21.54
N GLN A 189 -11.84 -3.59 20.72
CA GLN A 189 -11.01 -2.41 20.92
C GLN A 189 -11.43 -1.28 19.97
N PRO A 190 -11.65 -0.06 20.47
CA PRO A 190 -11.98 1.08 19.61
C PRO A 190 -10.78 1.52 18.77
N TYR A 191 -11.05 1.94 17.57
CA TYR A 191 -10.07 2.56 16.66
C TYR A 191 -10.78 3.49 15.69
N TRP A 192 -10.02 4.18 14.86
CA TRP A 192 -10.52 5.01 13.78
C TRP A 192 -9.96 4.53 12.45
N HIS A 193 -10.71 4.73 11.38
CA HIS A 193 -10.23 4.52 10.01
C HIS A 193 -10.55 5.72 9.15
N LEU A 194 -9.84 5.88 8.06
CA LEU A 194 -10.08 6.95 7.10
C LEU A 194 -11.52 6.90 6.57
N ALA A 195 -12.10 8.07 6.30
CA ALA A 195 -13.34 8.15 5.54
C ALA A 195 -13.15 7.44 4.18
N PRO A 196 -14.17 6.84 3.57
CA PRO A 196 -14.03 5.99 2.37
C PRO A 196 -13.26 6.65 1.23
N GLU A 197 -13.44 7.95 1.02
CA GLU A 197 -12.76 8.71 -0.04
C GLU A 197 -11.28 8.96 0.30
N ASP A 198 -10.97 9.25 1.56
CA ASP A 198 -9.60 9.42 2.02
C ASP A 198 -8.86 8.07 2.01
N GLU A 199 -9.56 6.96 2.34
CA GLU A 199 -9.03 5.61 2.26
C GLU A 199 -8.69 5.23 0.81
N LEU A 200 -9.57 5.51 -0.14
CA LEU A 200 -9.30 5.24 -1.55
C LEU A 200 -8.10 6.05 -2.06
N LEU A 201 -8.01 7.35 -1.72
CA LEU A 201 -6.85 8.18 -2.07
C LEU A 201 -5.56 7.64 -1.44
N PHE A 202 -5.61 7.25 -0.17
CA PHE A 202 -4.47 6.63 0.50
C PHE A 202 -4.03 5.33 -0.19
N LEU A 203 -4.97 4.46 -0.57
CA LEU A 203 -4.67 3.22 -1.29
C LEU A 203 -4.07 3.50 -2.68
N CYS A 204 -4.54 4.53 -3.39
CA CYS A 204 -3.92 4.98 -4.64
C CYS A 204 -2.48 5.46 -4.42
N LEU A 205 -2.22 6.29 -3.40
CA LEU A 205 -0.88 6.72 -3.02
C LEU A 205 0.02 5.53 -2.69
N HIS A 206 -0.49 4.58 -1.91
CA HIS A 206 0.23 3.37 -1.55
C HIS A 206 0.60 2.52 -2.78
N ALA A 207 -0.35 2.34 -3.72
CA ALA A 207 -0.10 1.61 -4.96
C ALA A 207 0.93 2.32 -5.86
N VAL A 208 0.85 3.64 -5.94
CA VAL A 208 1.80 4.50 -6.67
C VAL A 208 3.20 4.42 -6.06
N ARG A 209 3.33 4.50 -4.74
CA ARG A 209 4.61 4.34 -4.04
C ARG A 209 5.29 3.00 -4.35
N HIS A 210 4.50 1.96 -4.56
CA HIS A 210 4.96 0.64 -4.97
C HIS A 210 4.93 0.42 -6.50
N CYS A 211 4.75 1.48 -7.29
CA CYS A 211 4.71 1.45 -8.78
C CYS A 211 3.79 0.35 -9.33
N PHE A 212 2.69 0.03 -8.66
CA PHE A 212 1.74 -1.03 -9.01
C PHE A 212 2.38 -2.40 -9.30
N GLN A 213 3.47 -2.74 -8.61
CA GLN A 213 4.25 -3.96 -8.91
C GLN A 213 3.57 -5.27 -8.49
N ARG A 214 2.41 -5.23 -7.82
CA ARG A 214 1.73 -6.42 -7.31
C ARG A 214 0.23 -6.35 -7.53
N LEU A 215 -0.37 -7.49 -7.85
CA LEU A 215 -1.82 -7.61 -7.99
C LEU A 215 -2.58 -7.26 -6.69
N SER A 216 -1.98 -7.51 -5.51
CA SER A 216 -2.61 -7.15 -4.23
C SER A 216 -2.92 -5.65 -4.10
N LEU A 217 -2.09 -4.77 -4.69
CA LEU A 217 -2.33 -3.33 -4.68
C LEU A 217 -3.55 -2.95 -5.52
N ILE A 218 -3.71 -3.62 -6.66
CA ILE A 218 -4.84 -3.39 -7.56
C ILE A 218 -6.12 -4.02 -6.99
N LEU A 219 -6.01 -5.17 -6.32
CA LEU A 219 -7.13 -5.82 -5.65
C LEU A 219 -7.65 -4.99 -4.47
N ASP A 220 -6.77 -4.41 -3.64
CA ASP A 220 -7.15 -3.47 -2.59
C ASP A 220 -7.97 -2.30 -3.16
N LEU A 221 -7.50 -1.72 -4.28
CA LEU A 221 -8.21 -0.63 -4.97
C LEU A 221 -9.55 -1.07 -5.55
N GLN A 222 -9.60 -2.23 -6.21
CA GLN A 222 -10.85 -2.78 -6.75
C GLN A 222 -11.92 -2.87 -5.66
N LEU A 223 -11.59 -3.52 -4.54
CA LEU A 223 -12.54 -3.71 -3.43
C LEU A 223 -12.94 -2.39 -2.78
N ALA A 224 -12.02 -1.43 -2.68
CA ALA A 224 -12.34 -0.09 -2.19
C ALA A 224 -13.27 0.67 -3.13
N PHE A 225 -13.04 0.62 -4.45
CA PHE A 225 -13.94 1.21 -5.46
C PHE A 225 -15.32 0.55 -5.42
N GLU A 226 -15.40 -0.78 -5.36
CA GLU A 226 -16.67 -1.52 -5.28
C GLU A 226 -17.47 -1.13 -4.04
N LYS A 227 -16.80 -1.03 -2.90
CA LYS A 227 -17.44 -0.63 -1.64
C LYS A 227 -17.95 0.80 -1.69
N LEU A 228 -17.20 1.71 -2.28
CA LEU A 228 -17.60 3.10 -2.43
C LEU A 228 -18.77 3.25 -3.41
N ALA A 229 -18.77 2.46 -4.49
CA ALA A 229 -19.87 2.41 -5.46
C ALA A 229 -21.18 1.90 -4.85
N GLY A 230 -21.12 1.00 -3.89
CA GLY A 230 -22.28 0.47 -3.17
C GLY A 230 -22.88 1.42 -2.12
N ASN A 231 -22.24 2.55 -1.83
CA ASN A 231 -22.76 3.53 -0.89
C ASN A 231 -23.84 4.39 -1.56
N ALA A 232 -25.02 4.51 -0.91
CA ALA A 232 -26.19 5.24 -1.43
C ALA A 232 -25.92 6.73 -1.68
N ASP A 233 -24.97 7.33 -0.93
CA ASP A 233 -24.64 8.76 -1.05
C ASP A 233 -23.67 9.03 -2.22
N GLY A 234 -23.13 7.99 -2.87
CA GLY A 234 -22.22 8.11 -4.00
C GLY A 234 -20.86 8.76 -3.65
N TRP A 235 -20.01 8.87 -4.66
CA TRP A 235 -18.76 9.60 -4.58
C TRP A 235 -19.00 11.10 -4.78
N HIS A 236 -18.55 11.90 -3.85
CA HIS A 236 -18.50 13.35 -4.00
C HIS A 236 -17.04 13.80 -4.12
N PRO A 237 -16.58 14.25 -5.32
CA PRO A 237 -15.26 14.86 -5.46
C PRO A 237 -15.14 16.02 -4.48
N ARG A 238 -14.13 16.00 -3.63
CA ARG A 238 -13.94 17.09 -2.67
C ARG A 238 -13.15 18.23 -3.31
N PRO A 239 -13.52 19.49 -3.06
CA PRO A 239 -12.69 20.64 -3.43
C PRO A 239 -11.30 20.51 -2.76
N GLY A 240 -10.23 20.81 -3.51
CA GLY A 240 -8.87 20.76 -3.00
C GLY A 240 -8.11 19.44 -3.24
N VAL A 241 -8.75 18.45 -3.89
CA VAL A 241 -8.10 17.18 -4.30
C VAL A 241 -7.50 17.30 -5.71
N ASP A 242 -7.43 18.50 -6.28
CA ASP A 242 -7.01 18.74 -7.66
C ASP A 242 -5.62 18.15 -7.99
N GLY A 243 -4.71 18.09 -7.02
CA GLY A 243 -3.40 17.44 -7.17
C GLY A 243 -3.43 15.90 -7.10
N LEU A 244 -4.54 15.30 -6.63
CA LEU A 244 -4.69 13.86 -6.40
C LEU A 244 -5.63 13.19 -7.43
N SER A 245 -6.30 13.97 -8.27
CA SER A 245 -7.20 13.44 -9.32
C SER A 245 -6.49 12.49 -10.28
N GLY A 246 -5.23 12.76 -10.61
CA GLY A 246 -4.38 11.89 -11.42
C GLY A 246 -4.13 10.51 -10.78
N LEU A 247 -4.01 10.46 -9.46
CA LEU A 247 -3.84 9.20 -8.71
C LEU A 247 -5.09 8.32 -8.81
N LEU A 248 -6.28 8.93 -8.63
CA LEU A 248 -7.56 8.23 -8.77
C LEU A 248 -7.77 7.74 -10.20
N THR A 249 -7.45 8.57 -11.20
CA THR A 249 -7.54 8.19 -12.63
C THR A 249 -6.63 7.00 -12.92
N LEU A 250 -5.38 7.02 -12.48
CA LEU A 250 -4.45 5.92 -12.68
C LEU A 250 -4.89 4.67 -11.92
N GLY A 251 -5.31 4.81 -10.64
CA GLY A 251 -5.84 3.72 -9.85
C GLY A 251 -7.02 3.03 -10.53
N LEU A 252 -7.99 3.80 -11.00
CA LEU A 252 -9.15 3.29 -11.73
C LEU A 252 -8.75 2.63 -13.06
N ALA A 253 -7.80 3.21 -13.80
CA ALA A 253 -7.28 2.63 -15.03
C ALA A 253 -6.61 1.27 -14.78
N MET A 254 -5.87 1.10 -13.69
CA MET A 254 -5.29 -0.19 -13.29
C MET A 254 -6.36 -1.20 -12.88
N VAL A 255 -7.38 -0.77 -12.12
CA VAL A 255 -8.50 -1.65 -11.73
C VAL A 255 -9.28 -2.13 -12.94
N ARG A 256 -9.54 -1.30 -13.95
CA ARG A 256 -10.19 -1.71 -15.20
C ARG A 256 -9.42 -2.75 -15.99
N ARG A 257 -8.10 -2.80 -15.88
CA ARG A 257 -7.28 -3.85 -16.49
C ARG A 257 -7.42 -5.19 -15.76
N LEU A 258 -7.57 -5.14 -14.44
CA LEU A 258 -7.89 -6.33 -13.65
C LEU A 258 -9.36 -6.74 -13.86
N GLN A 259 -10.30 -5.79 -13.82
CA GLN A 259 -11.75 -5.99 -13.95
C GLN A 259 -12.33 -5.14 -15.09
N PRO A 260 -12.27 -5.61 -16.34
CA PRO A 260 -12.73 -4.84 -17.51
C PRO A 260 -14.22 -4.45 -17.46
N GLU A 261 -15.04 -5.24 -16.78
CA GLU A 261 -16.48 -5.00 -16.64
C GLU A 261 -16.82 -3.95 -15.57
N MET A 262 -15.83 -3.49 -14.82
CA MET A 262 -16.05 -2.45 -13.82
C MET A 262 -16.40 -1.12 -14.50
N THR A 263 -17.70 -0.82 -14.54
CA THR A 263 -18.20 0.47 -15.00
C THR A 263 -17.81 1.54 -14.00
N ALA A 264 -17.22 2.61 -14.49
CA ALA A 264 -16.84 3.73 -13.62
C ALA A 264 -18.10 4.34 -13.01
N VAL A 265 -18.25 4.20 -11.71
CA VAL A 265 -19.26 4.90 -10.91
C VAL A 265 -18.83 6.36 -10.72
N PHE A 266 -17.60 6.72 -11.15
CA PHE A 266 -17.00 8.02 -10.91
C PHE A 266 -16.47 8.63 -12.20
N GLU A 267 -16.90 9.87 -12.48
CA GLU A 267 -16.17 10.75 -13.39
C GLU A 267 -15.04 11.41 -12.60
N VAL A 268 -13.81 10.97 -12.84
CA VAL A 268 -12.65 11.67 -12.29
C VAL A 268 -12.43 12.92 -13.16
N GLN A 269 -12.46 14.10 -12.53
CA GLN A 269 -12.21 15.36 -13.22
C GLN A 269 -10.75 15.41 -13.71
N GLY A 270 -10.54 15.59 -14.99
CA GLY A 270 -9.23 15.71 -15.62
C GLY A 270 -9.36 16.13 -17.08
N SER A 271 -8.31 16.69 -17.67
CA SER A 271 -8.31 16.96 -19.10
C SER A 271 -8.24 15.64 -19.89
N ARG A 272 -8.80 15.64 -21.11
CA ARG A 272 -8.71 14.48 -22.00
C ARG A 272 -7.27 14.03 -22.25
N GLU A 273 -6.35 14.98 -22.34
CA GLU A 273 -4.92 14.72 -22.53
C GLU A 273 -4.33 13.98 -21.33
N GLN A 274 -4.67 14.42 -20.11
CA GLN A 274 -4.27 13.77 -18.86
C GLN A 274 -4.79 12.34 -18.79
N THR A 275 -6.07 12.15 -19.02
CA THR A 275 -6.68 10.82 -18.99
C THR A 275 -5.99 9.89 -19.98
N MET A 276 -5.75 10.33 -21.24
CA MET A 276 -5.05 9.55 -22.25
C MET A 276 -3.59 9.23 -21.88
N HIS A 277 -2.90 10.14 -21.20
CA HIS A 277 -1.54 9.90 -20.71
C HIS A 277 -1.52 8.83 -19.63
N LEU A 278 -2.41 8.93 -18.65
CA LEU A 278 -2.50 7.98 -17.54
C LEU A 278 -2.98 6.60 -18.00
N GLU A 279 -3.87 6.52 -18.99
CA GLU A 279 -4.27 5.25 -19.61
C GLU A 279 -3.06 4.55 -20.27
N ARG A 280 -2.24 5.29 -21.05
CA ARG A 280 -0.99 4.73 -21.62
C ARG A 280 0.02 4.31 -20.56
N LEU A 281 0.11 5.06 -19.46
CA LEU A 281 0.93 4.68 -18.32
C LEU A 281 0.43 3.38 -17.69
N ALA A 282 -0.88 3.26 -17.49
CA ALA A 282 -1.49 2.05 -16.95
C ALA A 282 -1.26 0.82 -17.88
N ASP A 283 -1.28 0.99 -19.22
CA ASP A 283 -0.94 -0.10 -20.14
C ASP A 283 0.50 -0.60 -19.90
N ARG A 284 1.48 0.31 -19.80
CA ARG A 284 2.88 -0.06 -19.54
C ARG A 284 3.06 -0.75 -18.19
N LEU A 285 2.38 -0.27 -17.14
CA LEU A 285 2.42 -0.87 -15.80
C LEU A 285 1.81 -2.26 -15.80
N TRP A 286 0.69 -2.42 -16.48
CA TRP A 286 0.00 -3.70 -16.62
C TRP A 286 0.85 -4.71 -17.37
N ASP A 287 1.42 -4.34 -18.52
CA ASP A 287 2.32 -5.20 -19.29
C ASP A 287 3.54 -5.63 -18.47
N ARG A 288 4.12 -4.71 -17.69
CA ARG A 288 5.21 -5.04 -16.78
C ARG A 288 4.76 -6.07 -15.73
N LEU A 289 3.64 -5.88 -15.10
CA LEU A 289 3.09 -6.79 -14.09
C LEU A 289 2.80 -8.18 -14.67
N LEU A 290 2.35 -8.27 -15.92
CA LEU A 290 2.10 -9.54 -16.61
C LEU A 290 3.37 -10.29 -16.98
N THR A 291 4.50 -9.61 -17.16
CA THR A 291 5.72 -10.18 -17.76
C THR A 291 6.90 -10.27 -16.78
N GLN A 292 6.93 -9.44 -15.73
CA GLN A 292 8.06 -9.34 -14.82
C GLN A 292 7.64 -9.62 -13.38
N SER A 293 8.52 -10.22 -12.60
CA SER A 293 8.35 -10.33 -11.14
C SER A 293 8.60 -8.96 -10.48
N ALA A 294 7.98 -8.75 -9.30
CA ALA A 294 8.22 -7.54 -8.52
C ALA A 294 9.65 -7.52 -8.01
N GLU A 295 10.39 -6.47 -8.35
CA GLU A 295 11.75 -6.22 -7.89
C GLU A 295 11.78 -5.17 -6.78
N PRO A 296 12.78 -5.18 -5.90
CA PRO A 296 12.97 -4.10 -4.96
C PRO A 296 13.08 -2.77 -5.70
N LEU A 297 12.22 -1.80 -5.33
CA LEU A 297 12.26 -0.46 -5.91
C LEU A 297 13.34 0.34 -5.19
N ASP A 298 14.28 0.89 -5.95
CA ASP A 298 15.09 1.97 -5.44
C ASP A 298 14.29 3.28 -5.42
N TRP A 299 14.74 4.24 -4.64
CA TRP A 299 14.10 5.54 -4.52
C TRP A 299 14.06 6.31 -5.86
N ARG A 300 15.02 6.06 -6.79
CA ARG A 300 15.09 6.71 -8.11
C ARG A 300 13.97 6.22 -9.01
N ALA A 301 13.72 4.91 -9.01
CA ALA A 301 12.61 4.32 -9.74
C ALA A 301 11.26 4.89 -9.28
N VAL A 302 11.04 4.99 -7.97
CA VAL A 302 9.82 5.57 -7.39
C VAL A 302 9.67 7.05 -7.77
N HIS A 303 10.73 7.85 -7.64
CA HIS A 303 10.67 9.27 -8.00
C HIS A 303 10.50 9.50 -9.50
N SER A 304 11.16 8.69 -10.34
CA SER A 304 10.93 8.74 -11.79
C SER A 304 9.47 8.45 -12.12
N PHE A 305 8.89 7.46 -11.45
CA PHE A 305 7.49 7.11 -11.62
C PHE A 305 6.54 8.24 -11.15
N TYR A 306 6.84 8.91 -10.04
CA TYR A 306 6.06 10.08 -9.60
C TYR A 306 6.05 11.18 -10.67
N LEU A 307 7.17 11.41 -11.35
CA LEU A 307 7.25 12.37 -12.46
C LEU A 307 6.44 11.94 -13.69
N GLU A 308 6.29 10.63 -13.92
CA GLU A 308 5.48 10.11 -15.03
C GLU A 308 3.96 10.27 -14.81
N ILE A 309 3.50 10.27 -13.57
CA ILE A 309 2.08 10.48 -13.25
C ILE A 309 1.65 11.92 -13.56
N GLU A 310 2.60 12.84 -13.61
CA GLU A 310 2.33 14.25 -13.81
C GLU A 310 2.07 14.61 -15.26
N ILE A 311 1.15 15.58 -15.45
CA ILE A 311 0.83 16.11 -16.76
C ILE A 311 1.91 17.08 -17.23
N PRO A 312 2.17 17.16 -18.54
CA PRO A 312 3.02 18.20 -19.13
C PRO A 312 2.48 19.61 -18.86
N GLY A 313 3.30 20.53 -18.35
CA GLY A 313 2.93 21.93 -18.15
C GLY A 313 3.72 22.63 -17.06
N TRP A 314 3.30 23.86 -16.69
CA TRP A 314 3.93 24.67 -15.63
C TRP A 314 3.97 23.96 -14.28
N HIS A 315 2.96 23.15 -13.97
CA HIS A 315 2.94 22.32 -12.78
C HIS A 315 4.09 21.30 -12.75
N ARG A 316 4.54 20.81 -13.90
CA ARG A 316 5.69 19.91 -14.01
C ARG A 316 6.98 20.53 -13.49
N LEU A 317 7.28 21.80 -13.86
CA LEU A 317 8.47 22.50 -13.39
C LEU A 317 8.44 22.74 -11.87
N HIS A 318 7.30 23.15 -11.35
CA HIS A 318 7.12 23.36 -9.90
C HIS A 318 7.29 22.06 -9.12
N ARG A 319 6.74 20.94 -9.59
CA ARG A 319 6.92 19.65 -8.95
C ARG A 319 8.31 19.08 -9.18
N GLN A 320 8.92 19.23 -10.34
CA GLN A 320 10.33 18.89 -10.52
C GLN A 320 11.21 19.63 -9.50
N TYR A 321 10.92 20.89 -9.23
CA TYR A 321 11.58 21.64 -8.19
C TYR A 321 11.29 21.06 -6.80
N ARG A 322 10.04 20.69 -6.48
CA ARG A 322 9.69 19.99 -5.25
C ARG A 322 10.40 18.63 -5.15
N HIS A 323 10.45 17.85 -6.21
CA HIS A 323 11.20 16.58 -6.23
C HIS A 323 12.70 16.79 -6.01
N LEU A 324 13.28 17.84 -6.59
CA LEU A 324 14.67 18.20 -6.28
C LEU A 324 14.85 18.59 -4.82
N GLN A 325 13.89 19.26 -4.20
CA GLN A 325 13.90 19.55 -2.77
C GLN A 325 13.80 18.27 -1.93
N ILE A 326 12.96 17.29 -2.32
CA ILE A 326 12.89 15.98 -1.66
C ILE A 326 14.25 15.27 -1.78
N LEU A 327 14.81 15.23 -2.98
CA LEU A 327 16.11 14.60 -3.23
C LEU A 327 17.24 15.28 -2.42
N ALA A 328 17.20 16.58 -2.28
CA ALA A 328 18.18 17.33 -1.51
C ALA A 328 17.95 17.24 0.00
N GLY A 329 16.69 17.11 0.45
CA GLY A 329 16.30 17.16 1.85
C GLY A 329 16.14 15.83 2.55
N ARG A 330 15.84 14.74 1.81
CA ARG A 330 15.58 13.42 2.40
C ARG A 330 16.89 12.76 2.82
N VAL A 331 17.00 12.45 4.10
CA VAL A 331 18.09 11.64 4.65
C VAL A 331 17.64 10.17 4.62
N ILE A 332 18.45 9.32 4.03
CA ILE A 332 18.18 7.88 3.91
C ILE A 332 19.21 7.09 4.71
N GLU A 333 18.94 5.83 5.01
CA GLU A 333 19.84 4.96 5.78
C GLU A 333 21.32 5.01 5.32
N PRO A 334 21.67 4.98 4.01
CA PRO A 334 23.05 5.16 3.57
C PRO A 334 23.67 6.50 3.97
N ASP A 335 22.90 7.59 4.08
CA ASP A 335 23.42 8.89 4.53
C ASP A 335 23.82 8.82 6.02
N TYR A 336 23.00 8.18 6.85
CA TYR A 336 23.29 7.94 8.26
C TYR A 336 24.49 7.03 8.44
N THR A 337 24.56 5.96 7.65
CA THR A 337 25.70 5.02 7.69
C THR A 337 26.99 5.73 7.32
N PHE A 338 26.99 6.57 6.28
CA PHE A 338 28.13 7.37 5.86
C PHE A 338 28.54 8.39 6.95
N ALA A 339 27.58 9.06 7.57
CA ALA A 339 27.83 9.99 8.67
C ALA A 339 28.40 9.27 9.91
N ALA A 340 27.87 8.09 10.24
CA ALA A 340 28.32 7.28 11.37
C ALA A 340 29.78 6.81 11.20
N GLN A 341 30.23 6.50 9.98
CA GLN A 341 31.63 6.18 9.67
C GLN A 341 32.58 7.34 9.99
N LEU A 342 32.06 8.58 10.01
CA LEU A 342 32.78 9.80 10.38
C LEU A 342 32.53 10.23 11.84
N GLY A 343 31.91 9.36 12.66
CA GLY A 343 31.61 9.65 14.06
C GLY A 343 30.46 10.62 14.28
N LEU A 344 29.60 10.81 13.26
CA LEU A 344 28.48 11.77 13.29
C LEU A 344 27.16 10.99 13.30
N HIS A 345 26.27 11.29 14.26
CA HIS A 345 25.08 10.47 14.54
C HIS A 345 23.74 11.23 14.48
N GLN A 346 23.78 12.54 14.14
CA GLN A 346 22.57 13.35 14.07
C GLN A 346 22.03 13.50 12.63
N ALA A 347 20.72 13.53 12.44
CA ALA A 347 20.07 13.63 11.14
C ALA A 347 20.55 14.82 10.31
N TRP A 348 20.73 16.00 10.92
CA TRP A 348 21.23 17.18 10.19
C TRP A 348 22.67 17.01 9.70
N GLN A 349 23.53 16.26 10.41
CA GLN A 349 24.89 15.94 10.00
C GLN A 349 24.87 14.99 8.81
N ALA A 350 24.05 13.96 8.81
CA ALA A 350 23.86 13.06 7.69
C ALA A 350 23.36 13.83 6.45
N ARG A 351 22.43 14.78 6.64
CA ARG A 351 21.95 15.66 5.56
C ARG A 351 23.06 16.52 4.96
N MET A 352 23.91 17.12 5.77
CA MET A 352 25.03 17.93 5.30
C MET A 352 26.09 17.11 4.56
N LEU A 353 26.29 15.86 4.94
CA LEU A 353 27.29 14.97 4.32
C LEU A 353 26.78 14.25 3.07
N ARG A 354 25.49 14.28 2.80
CA ARG A 354 24.89 13.60 1.65
C ARG A 354 25.52 13.95 0.29
N PRO A 355 25.84 15.21 -0.05
CA PRO A 355 26.50 15.50 -1.30
C PRO A 355 27.87 14.80 -1.43
N LEU A 356 28.62 14.70 -0.32
CA LEU A 356 29.92 14.02 -0.29
C LEU A 356 29.76 12.51 -0.47
N ARG A 357 28.75 11.90 0.16
CA ARG A 357 28.43 10.48 -0.05
C ARG A 357 28.07 10.21 -1.52
N LEU A 358 27.18 11.03 -2.12
CA LEU A 358 26.78 10.87 -3.51
C LEU A 358 27.99 11.03 -4.48
N LEU A 359 28.90 11.94 -4.17
CA LEU A 359 30.14 12.08 -4.93
C LEU A 359 31.04 10.85 -4.77
N SER A 360 31.17 10.28 -3.57
CA SER A 360 31.97 9.08 -3.34
C SER A 360 31.44 7.88 -4.12
N GLU A 361 30.12 7.70 -4.21
CA GLU A 361 29.50 6.64 -5.01
C GLU A 361 29.68 6.83 -6.52
N LEU A 362 29.76 8.08 -7.00
CA LEU A 362 30.05 8.36 -8.41
C LEU A 362 31.49 8.07 -8.79
N ILE A 363 32.44 8.20 -7.85
CA ILE A 363 33.87 7.91 -8.08
C ILE A 363 34.17 6.42 -8.02
N GLN A 364 33.36 5.64 -7.28
CA GLN A 364 33.52 4.18 -7.13
C GLN A 364 32.87 3.37 -8.27
N ARG A 365 32.16 4.02 -9.18
CA ARG A 365 31.59 3.43 -10.42
C ARG A 365 32.42 3.77 -11.63
#